data_5affc91a2ece28b697dd0f415870476f
#
_entry.id   5affc91a2ece28b697dd0f415870476f
#
_cell.length_a   1.000
_cell.length_b   1.000
_cell.length_c   1.000
_cell.angle_alpha   90.00
_cell.angle_beta   90.00
_cell.angle_gamma   90.00
#
_symmetry.space_group_name_H-M   'P 1'
#
loop_
_entity.id
_entity.type
_entity.pdbx_description
1 polymer ?
#
loop_
_entity_poly.entity_id
_entity_poly.type
_entity_poly.pdbx_seq_one_letter_code
_entity_poly.pdbx_strand_id
1 'polypeptide(L)'
;MKKLLFSSMLLAGLTMNAQAQDFPEDIKPLMSKYTCTACHKVDTRLVGPAYTEVAKRKYTTARILELIAVPNPSHWPGYPPMAALKVPAEDATKIAVWINSLAPKKKAKVKKA
;
A
#
# COMPACT_ATOMS: atom_id res chain seq x y z
N MET A 1 -45.12 -33.42 -31.58
CA MET A 1 -44.63 -33.10 -30.22
C MET A 1 -43.26 -32.44 -30.34
N LYS A 2 -43.20 -31.13 -30.24
CA LYS A 2 -41.94 -30.41 -30.30
C LYS A 2 -41.40 -30.27 -28.88
N LYS A 3 -40.32 -30.96 -28.55
CA LYS A 3 -39.60 -30.79 -27.30
C LYS A 3 -38.71 -29.57 -27.41
N LEU A 4 -39.11 -28.47 -26.77
CA LEU A 4 -38.28 -27.29 -26.61
C LEU A 4 -37.25 -27.55 -25.51
N LEU A 5 -36.01 -27.76 -25.87
CA LEU A 5 -34.89 -27.78 -24.93
C LEU A 5 -34.50 -26.34 -24.65
N PHE A 6 -34.94 -25.85 -23.49
CA PHE A 6 -34.42 -24.61 -22.92
C PHE A 6 -33.00 -24.86 -22.40
N SER A 7 -32.02 -24.44 -23.17
CA SER A 7 -30.63 -24.41 -22.72
C SER A 7 -30.46 -23.20 -21.83
N SER A 8 -30.51 -23.43 -20.53
CA SER A 8 -30.19 -22.41 -19.53
C SER A 8 -28.68 -22.16 -19.54
N MET A 9 -28.29 -21.11 -20.22
CA MET A 9 -26.92 -20.62 -20.23
C MET A 9 -26.67 -19.90 -18.88
N LEU A 10 -26.07 -20.61 -17.91
CA LEU A 10 -25.63 -20.04 -16.64
C LEU A 10 -24.44 -19.13 -16.93
N LEU A 11 -24.67 -17.82 -17.02
CA LEU A 11 -23.61 -16.83 -16.95
C LEU A 11 -23.10 -16.84 -15.49
N ALA A 12 -22.02 -17.57 -15.24
CA ALA A 12 -21.25 -17.41 -14.02
C ALA A 12 -20.54 -16.06 -14.09
N GLY A 13 -21.16 -15.03 -13.51
CA GLY A 13 -20.54 -13.73 -13.33
C GLY A 13 -19.35 -13.88 -12.38
N LEU A 14 -18.13 -13.81 -12.90
CA LEU A 14 -16.92 -13.62 -12.10
C LEU A 14 -17.00 -12.23 -11.48
N THR A 15 -17.55 -12.13 -10.27
CA THR A 15 -17.37 -10.94 -9.46
C THR A 15 -15.94 -10.92 -8.96
N MET A 16 -15.08 -10.16 -9.64
CA MET A 16 -13.78 -9.80 -9.11
C MET A 16 -14.01 -8.92 -7.89
N ASN A 17 -13.95 -9.50 -6.69
CA ASN A 17 -13.86 -8.74 -5.46
C ASN A 17 -12.50 -8.04 -5.45
N ALA A 18 -12.46 -6.77 -5.85
CA ALA A 18 -11.33 -5.90 -5.59
C ALA A 18 -11.29 -5.60 -4.09
N GLN A 19 -10.71 -6.52 -3.31
CA GLN A 19 -10.46 -6.25 -1.90
C GLN A 19 -9.30 -5.28 -1.79
N ALA A 20 -9.51 -4.15 -1.06
CA ALA A 20 -8.44 -3.26 -0.67
C ALA A 20 -7.36 -4.08 0.05
N GLN A 21 -6.10 -3.89 -0.34
CA GLN A 21 -4.98 -4.57 0.26
C GLN A 21 -4.87 -4.17 1.74
N ASP A 22 -4.83 -5.15 2.63
CA ASP A 22 -4.66 -4.91 4.07
C ASP A 22 -3.18 -4.95 4.46
N PHE A 23 -2.88 -4.46 5.65
CA PHE A 23 -1.53 -4.53 6.21
C PHE A 23 -1.16 -5.97 6.57
N PRO A 24 0.10 -6.38 6.37
CA PRO A 24 0.58 -7.66 6.88
C PRO A 24 0.41 -7.79 8.39
N GLU A 25 0.22 -9.01 8.88
CA GLU A 25 -0.06 -9.28 10.30
C GLU A 25 1.06 -8.82 11.25
N ASP A 26 2.30 -8.78 10.79
CA ASP A 26 3.45 -8.29 11.54
C ASP A 26 3.57 -6.75 11.52
N ILE A 27 3.00 -6.09 10.52
CA ILE A 27 3.03 -4.63 10.37
C ILE A 27 1.79 -3.97 10.96
N LYS A 28 0.65 -4.61 10.87
CA LYS A 28 -0.65 -4.09 11.34
C LYS A 28 -0.63 -3.56 12.78
N PRO A 29 -0.04 -4.27 13.77
CA PRO A 29 0.04 -3.77 15.14
C PRO A 29 0.86 -2.48 15.27
N LEU A 30 1.94 -2.35 14.49
CA LEU A 30 2.78 -1.15 14.48
C LEU A 30 2.02 0.04 13.90
N MET A 31 1.28 -0.18 12.81
CA MET A 31 0.47 0.86 12.17
C MET A 31 -0.61 1.39 13.11
N SER A 32 -1.24 0.51 13.88
CA SER A 32 -2.25 0.89 14.86
C SER A 32 -1.63 1.60 16.07
N LYS A 33 -0.51 1.08 16.56
CA LYS A 33 0.20 1.65 17.72
C LYS A 33 0.62 3.10 17.50
N TYR A 34 1.09 3.41 16.30
CA TYR A 34 1.57 4.75 15.95
C TYR A 34 0.55 5.56 15.15
N THR A 35 -0.70 5.14 15.12
CA THR A 35 -1.83 5.82 14.47
C THR A 35 -1.67 6.08 12.96
N CYS A 36 -0.82 5.33 12.29
CA CYS A 36 -0.59 5.47 10.85
C CYS A 36 -1.87 5.25 10.03
N THR A 37 -2.71 4.32 10.48
CA THR A 37 -3.96 3.94 9.81
C THR A 37 -5.03 5.03 9.85
N ALA A 38 -4.87 6.05 10.69
CA ALA A 38 -5.77 7.20 10.70
C ALA A 38 -5.70 8.01 9.39
N CYS A 39 -4.52 8.02 8.75
CA CYS A 39 -4.25 8.85 7.56
C CYS A 39 -3.81 8.06 6.34
N HIS A 40 -3.35 6.85 6.49
CA HIS A 40 -2.80 6.05 5.39
C HIS A 40 -3.50 4.71 5.22
N LYS A 41 -3.67 4.31 3.96
CA LYS A 41 -4.02 2.96 3.52
C LYS A 41 -2.89 2.39 2.67
N VAL A 42 -2.94 1.09 2.40
CA VAL A 42 -1.88 0.44 1.61
C VAL A 42 -1.87 0.95 0.17
N ASP A 43 -3.01 0.92 -0.50
CA ASP A 43 -3.11 1.11 -1.96
C ASP A 43 -4.09 2.21 -2.40
N THR A 44 -4.73 2.89 -1.48
CA THR A 44 -5.67 3.98 -1.78
C THR A 44 -5.38 5.22 -0.95
N ARG A 45 -5.68 6.39 -1.53
CA ARG A 45 -5.61 7.67 -0.82
C ARG A 45 -6.64 7.72 0.32
N LEU A 46 -6.21 8.22 1.47
CA LEU A 46 -7.09 8.57 2.58
C LEU A 46 -6.86 10.07 2.90
N VAL A 47 -6.35 10.41 4.06
CA VAL A 47 -5.86 11.75 4.39
C VAL A 47 -4.46 11.95 3.80
N GLY A 48 -3.61 10.96 3.94
CA GLY A 48 -2.28 10.90 3.36
C GLY A 48 -2.23 10.04 2.09
N PRO A 49 -1.07 10.02 1.42
CA PRO A 49 -0.86 9.18 0.25
C PRO A 49 -0.91 7.69 0.60
N ALA A 50 -1.35 6.87 -0.34
CA ALA A 50 -1.24 5.42 -0.24
C ALA A 50 0.23 5.00 -0.08
N TYR A 51 0.50 3.96 0.70
CA TYR A 51 1.88 3.48 0.86
C TYR A 51 2.49 2.95 -0.44
N THR A 52 1.67 2.44 -1.36
CA THR A 52 2.11 2.11 -2.72
C THR A 52 2.64 3.33 -3.48
N GLU A 53 2.06 4.50 -3.27
CA GLU A 53 2.54 5.76 -3.86
C GLU A 53 3.83 6.24 -3.17
N VAL A 54 3.93 6.07 -1.85
CA VAL A 54 5.17 6.37 -1.12
C VAL A 54 6.30 5.47 -1.62
N ALA A 55 6.03 4.18 -1.80
CA ALA A 55 7.01 3.22 -2.32
C ALA A 55 7.57 3.59 -3.70
N LYS A 56 6.76 4.17 -4.57
CA LYS A 56 7.20 4.66 -5.89
C LYS A 56 8.25 5.76 -5.81
N ARG A 57 8.30 6.50 -4.70
CA ARG A 57 9.31 7.53 -4.46
C ARG A 57 10.70 6.96 -4.21
N LYS A 58 10.81 5.66 -3.90
CA LYS A 58 12.08 4.96 -3.65
C LYS A 58 12.97 5.63 -2.60
N TYR A 59 12.35 6.12 -1.54
CA TYR A 59 13.09 6.62 -0.40
C TYR A 59 13.91 5.50 0.24
N THR A 60 15.12 5.82 0.68
CA THR A 60 15.88 4.89 1.52
C THR A 60 15.17 4.67 2.85
N THR A 61 15.44 3.55 3.50
CA THR A 61 14.93 3.28 4.85
C THR A 61 15.24 4.44 5.80
N ALA A 62 16.49 4.93 5.81
CA ALA A 62 16.90 6.06 6.63
C ALA A 62 16.08 7.32 6.34
N ARG A 63 15.77 7.59 5.07
CA ARG A 63 14.97 8.75 4.68
C ARG A 63 13.51 8.62 5.16
N ILE A 64 12.94 7.43 5.12
CA ILE A 64 11.58 7.20 5.65
C ILE A 64 11.56 7.45 7.17
N LEU A 65 12.54 6.97 7.92
CA LEU A 65 12.66 7.23 9.36
C LEU A 65 12.68 8.73 9.64
N GLU A 66 13.48 9.46 8.89
CA GLU A 66 13.60 10.92 9.01
C GLU A 66 12.26 11.61 8.71
N LEU A 67 11.55 11.19 7.64
CA LEU A 67 10.27 11.78 7.25
C LEU A 67 9.12 11.43 8.22
N ILE A 68 9.20 10.33 8.93
CA ILE A 68 8.26 10.02 10.03
C ILE A 68 8.45 11.00 11.20
N ALA A 69 9.70 11.27 11.55
CA ALA A 69 10.06 12.19 12.65
C ALA A 69 9.90 13.66 12.27
N VAL A 70 10.25 14.02 11.04
CA VAL A 70 10.18 15.38 10.50
C VAL A 70 9.60 15.35 9.09
N PRO A 71 8.26 15.32 8.97
CA PRO A 71 7.60 15.30 7.67
C PRO A 71 7.92 16.54 6.84
N ASN A 72 8.01 16.36 5.54
CA ASN A 72 8.21 17.45 4.59
C ASN A 72 6.97 17.59 3.68
N PRO A 73 6.08 18.57 3.96
CA PRO A 73 4.85 18.74 3.18
C PRO A 73 5.10 19.03 1.69
N SER A 74 6.25 19.58 1.34
CA SER A 74 6.58 19.90 -0.07
C SER A 74 6.74 18.65 -0.95
N HIS A 75 6.98 17.48 -0.35
CA HIS A 75 7.06 16.22 -1.09
C HIS A 75 5.68 15.76 -1.60
N TRP A 76 4.62 16.21 -0.97
CA TRP A 76 3.26 15.76 -1.26
C TRP A 76 2.31 16.94 -1.42
N PRO A 77 2.47 17.74 -2.48
CA PRO A 77 1.56 18.84 -2.77
C PRO A 77 0.14 18.30 -2.98
N GLY A 78 -0.86 19.00 -2.45
CA GLY A 78 -2.25 18.56 -2.51
C GLY A 78 -2.68 17.62 -1.38
N TYR A 79 -1.79 17.32 -0.45
CA TYR A 79 -2.12 16.59 0.79
C TYR A 79 -1.96 17.50 2.01
N PRO A 80 -2.78 17.30 3.06
CA PRO A 80 -2.55 17.99 4.33
C PRO A 80 -1.20 17.62 4.92
N PRO A 81 -0.55 18.50 5.70
CA PRO A 81 0.70 18.18 6.37
C PRO A 81 0.55 16.98 7.30
N MET A 82 1.49 16.04 7.24
CA MET A 82 1.57 14.93 8.17
C MET A 82 2.08 15.43 9.53
N ALA A 83 1.50 14.93 10.62
CA ALA A 83 2.04 15.20 11.97
C ALA A 83 3.38 14.48 12.18
N ALA A 84 4.31 15.12 12.86
CA ALA A 84 5.55 14.49 13.31
C ALA A 84 5.23 13.38 14.33
N LEU A 85 5.82 12.21 14.16
CA LEU A 85 5.61 11.07 15.03
C LEU A 85 6.93 10.61 15.67
N LYS A 86 6.87 10.29 16.95
CA LYS A 86 7.98 9.65 17.66
C LYS A 86 7.81 8.13 17.58
N VAL A 87 8.46 7.52 16.60
CA VAL A 87 8.48 6.07 16.44
C VAL A 87 9.89 5.57 16.72
N PRO A 88 10.08 4.60 17.62
CA PRO A 88 11.40 4.03 17.88
C PRO A 88 12.03 3.51 16.58
N ALA A 89 13.35 3.68 16.45
CA ALA A 89 14.06 3.36 15.22
C ALA A 89 13.85 1.91 14.76
N GLU A 90 13.74 0.97 15.68
CA GLU A 90 13.48 -0.44 15.36
C GLU A 90 12.12 -0.62 14.67
N ASP A 91 11.07 -0.07 15.26
CA ASP A 91 9.71 -0.16 14.72
C ASP A 91 9.58 0.63 13.41
N ALA A 92 10.16 1.82 13.35
CA ALA A 92 10.19 2.64 12.13
C ALA A 92 10.95 1.94 10.99
N THR A 93 12.01 1.21 11.28
CA THR A 93 12.74 0.41 10.29
C THR A 93 11.88 -0.71 9.72
N LYS A 94 11.14 -1.44 10.56
CA LYS A 94 10.21 -2.47 10.10
C LYS A 94 9.16 -1.90 9.16
N ILE A 95 8.58 -0.75 9.53
CA ILE A 95 7.60 -0.04 8.70
C ILE A 95 8.22 0.39 7.37
N ALA A 96 9.42 0.99 7.39
CA ALA A 96 10.10 1.48 6.20
C ALA A 96 10.49 0.34 5.23
N VAL A 97 10.98 -0.77 5.75
CA VAL A 97 11.29 -1.97 4.96
C VAL A 97 10.04 -2.51 4.28
N TRP A 98 8.93 -2.58 5.01
CA TRP A 98 7.67 -2.99 4.43
C TRP A 98 7.19 -2.02 3.34
N ILE A 99 7.21 -0.70 3.58
CA ILE A 99 6.85 0.31 2.56
C ILE A 99 7.67 0.09 1.28
N ASN A 100 8.97 -0.05 1.41
CA ASN A 100 9.85 -0.26 0.27
C ASN A 100 9.59 -1.59 -0.46
N SER A 101 9.06 -2.59 0.24
CA SER A 101 8.66 -3.86 -0.38
C SER A 101 7.46 -3.74 -1.33
N LEU A 102 6.68 -2.67 -1.20
CA LEU A 102 5.54 -2.38 -2.07
C LEU A 102 5.93 -1.79 -3.42
N ALA A 103 7.19 -1.38 -3.59
CA ALA A 103 7.67 -0.84 -4.86
C ALA A 103 7.57 -1.90 -5.96
N PRO A 104 7.18 -1.52 -7.19
CA PRO A 104 7.15 -2.45 -8.30
C PRO A 104 8.52 -3.09 -8.50
N LYS A 105 8.56 -4.42 -8.48
CA LYS A 105 9.79 -5.14 -8.80
C LYS A 105 10.13 -4.87 -10.27
N LYS A 106 11.37 -4.48 -10.55
CA LYS A 106 11.86 -4.43 -11.93
C LYS A 106 11.70 -5.83 -12.50
N LYS A 107 10.97 -5.95 -13.62
CA LYS A 107 10.97 -7.20 -14.38
C LYS A 107 12.43 -7.51 -14.72
N ALA A 108 12.94 -8.65 -14.25
CA ALA A 108 14.25 -9.11 -14.66
C ALA A 108 14.26 -9.14 -16.20
N LYS A 109 15.18 -8.40 -16.83
CA LYS A 109 15.42 -8.55 -18.26
C LYS A 109 15.90 -9.98 -18.47
N VAL A 110 15.04 -10.82 -19.04
CA VAL A 110 15.48 -12.12 -19.52
C VAL A 110 16.49 -11.82 -20.63
N LYS A 111 17.78 -12.02 -20.34
CA LYS A 111 18.80 -12.05 -21.38
C LYS A 111 18.42 -13.18 -22.32
N LYS A 112 17.93 -12.85 -23.52
CA LYS A 112 17.95 -13.79 -24.63
C LYS A 112 19.40 -14.15 -24.91
N ALA A 113 19.77 -15.38 -24.56
CA ALA A 113 21.01 -15.95 -25.03
C ALA A 113 20.94 -16.14 -26.56
#